data_a40b93600c446405fc868aec5ea600fd
#
_entry.id   a40b93600c446405fc868aec5ea600fd
#
_cell.length_a   1.000
_cell.length_b   1.000
_cell.length_c   1.000
_cell.angle_alpha   90.00
_cell.angle_beta   90.00
_cell.angle_gamma   90.00
#
_symmetry.space_group_name_H-M   'P 1'
#
loop_
_entity.id
_entity.type
_entity.pdbx_description
1 polymer ?
#
loop_
_entity_poly.entity_id
_entity_poly.type
_entity_poly.pdbx_seq_one_letter_code
_entity_poly.pdbx_strand_id
1 'polypeptide(L)'
;MTIYEWFDEEPTRWETAQDGFRAAAAVVVDDITERVGVPDGASTLLDVGGGHGLYAIELCRAHPDLTATVFDNPDALEAARREITAAGVEDRVTTAAGDYWTDDLGSGYDIALVFNVVHAHDDAENRRLLSRVKEALRPGAESPSLISWRALPGCRSANRSSDSRG
;
A
#
# COMPACT_ATOMS: atom_id res chain seq x y z
N MET A 1 11.76 15.61 13.88
CA MET A 1 10.36 15.15 13.90
C MET A 1 9.91 14.93 12.47
N THR A 2 9.67 13.70 12.10
CA THR A 2 9.11 13.31 10.81
C THR A 2 7.59 13.56 10.82
N ILE A 3 6.95 13.51 9.64
CA ILE A 3 5.48 13.61 9.56
C ILE A 3 4.80 12.45 10.30
N TYR A 4 5.42 11.27 10.33
CA TYR A 4 4.91 10.09 11.02
C TYR A 4 4.99 10.26 12.53
N GLU A 5 6.13 10.70 13.08
CA GLU A 5 6.24 11.03 14.51
C GLU A 5 5.16 12.03 14.95
N TRP A 6 4.81 13.00 14.10
CA TRP A 6 3.74 13.96 14.37
C TRP A 6 2.35 13.30 14.40
N PHE A 7 2.08 12.33 13.54
CA PHE A 7 0.84 11.56 13.58
C PHE A 7 0.77 10.66 14.82
N ASP A 8 1.87 10.02 15.19
CA ASP A 8 1.94 9.08 16.33
C ASP A 8 1.76 9.76 17.68
N GLU A 9 2.00 11.08 17.79
CA GLU A 9 1.76 11.83 19.03
C GLU A 9 0.26 11.88 19.44
N GLU A 10 -0.66 11.73 18.49
CA GLU A 10 -2.10 11.82 18.74
C GLU A 10 -2.88 10.93 17.75
N PRO A 11 -3.48 9.80 18.19
CA PRO A 11 -4.16 8.82 17.32
C PRO A 11 -5.25 9.41 16.42
N THR A 12 -5.96 10.45 16.89
CA THR A 12 -7.00 11.13 16.09
C THR A 12 -6.46 11.80 14.83
N ARG A 13 -5.16 12.10 14.78
CA ARG A 13 -4.51 12.65 13.59
C ARG A 13 -4.42 11.60 12.48
N TRP A 14 -4.12 10.35 12.84
CA TRP A 14 -4.14 9.24 11.89
C TRP A 14 -5.53 9.02 11.31
N GLU A 15 -6.56 9.03 12.13
CA GLU A 15 -7.95 8.88 11.68
C GLU A 15 -8.34 9.97 10.66
N THR A 16 -8.08 11.24 11.00
CA THR A 16 -8.36 12.38 10.11
C THR A 16 -7.55 12.30 8.81
N ALA A 17 -6.29 11.88 8.88
CA ALA A 17 -5.44 11.73 7.71
C ALA A 17 -5.94 10.61 6.79
N GLN A 18 -6.36 9.48 7.35
CA GLN A 18 -6.89 8.36 6.59
C GLN A 18 -8.18 8.72 5.84
N ASP A 19 -9.06 9.52 6.43
CA ASP A 19 -10.25 10.03 5.73
C ASP A 19 -9.88 10.87 4.51
N GLY A 20 -8.85 11.72 4.63
CA GLY A 20 -8.31 12.50 3.53
C GLY A 20 -7.65 11.66 2.44
N PHE A 21 -6.83 10.70 2.82
CA PHE A 21 -6.18 9.75 1.89
C PHE A 21 -7.20 8.87 1.18
N ARG A 22 -8.21 8.39 1.90
CA ARG A 22 -9.33 7.65 1.32
C ARG A 22 -10.10 8.46 0.29
N ALA A 23 -10.43 9.71 0.60
CA ALA A 23 -11.14 10.58 -0.34
C ALA A 23 -10.32 10.83 -1.62
N ALA A 24 -9.00 11.02 -1.49
CA ALA A 24 -8.11 11.15 -2.64
C ALA A 24 -8.00 9.83 -3.44
N ALA A 25 -7.89 8.69 -2.75
CA ALA A 25 -7.84 7.39 -3.39
C ALA A 25 -9.13 7.07 -4.15
N ALA A 26 -10.29 7.41 -3.62
CA ALA A 26 -11.59 7.16 -4.26
C ALA A 26 -11.74 7.85 -5.64
N VAL A 27 -10.98 8.92 -5.89
CA VAL A 27 -10.99 9.62 -7.20
C VAL A 27 -10.24 8.84 -8.28
N VAL A 28 -9.26 8.02 -7.89
CA VAL A 28 -8.31 7.38 -8.82
C VAL A 28 -8.32 5.86 -8.74
N VAL A 29 -9.08 5.27 -7.80
CA VAL A 29 -9.04 3.84 -7.52
C VAL A 29 -9.45 2.99 -8.72
N ASP A 30 -10.44 3.40 -9.48
CA ASP A 30 -10.90 2.69 -10.67
C ASP A 30 -9.80 2.65 -11.73
N ASP A 31 -9.18 3.81 -12.02
CA ASP A 31 -8.07 3.92 -12.98
C ASP A 31 -6.84 3.10 -12.53
N ILE A 32 -6.55 3.08 -11.23
CA ILE A 32 -5.48 2.27 -10.66
C ILE A 32 -5.82 0.78 -10.78
N THR A 33 -7.02 0.37 -10.41
CA THR A 33 -7.47 -1.04 -10.46
C THR A 33 -7.42 -1.59 -11.88
N GLU A 34 -7.83 -0.79 -12.87
CA GLU A 34 -7.73 -1.16 -14.29
C GLU A 34 -6.29 -1.28 -14.80
N ARG A 35 -5.37 -0.47 -14.25
CA ARG A 35 -3.94 -0.44 -14.68
C ARG A 35 -3.06 -1.41 -13.91
N VAL A 36 -3.44 -1.77 -12.70
CA VAL A 36 -2.75 -2.78 -11.91
C VAL A 36 -3.03 -4.14 -12.53
N GLY A 37 -2.07 -4.66 -13.27
CA GLY A 37 -2.15 -6.00 -13.82
C GLY A 37 -2.04 -7.03 -12.70
N VAL A 38 -3.14 -7.68 -12.36
CA VAL A 38 -3.12 -8.88 -11.50
C VAL A 38 -2.69 -10.06 -12.37
N PRO A 39 -1.56 -10.73 -12.08
CA PRO A 39 -1.09 -11.87 -12.86
C PRO A 39 -2.11 -13.02 -12.86
N ASP A 40 -2.19 -13.76 -13.96
CA ASP A 40 -3.05 -14.94 -14.06
C ASP A 40 -2.69 -15.94 -12.96
N GLY A 41 -3.72 -16.37 -12.21
CA GLY A 41 -3.56 -17.33 -11.11
C GLY A 41 -3.05 -16.72 -9.80
N ALA A 42 -2.83 -15.41 -9.72
CA ALA A 42 -2.57 -14.74 -8.45
C ALA A 42 -3.80 -14.78 -7.55
N SER A 43 -3.59 -15.15 -6.28
CA SER A 43 -4.66 -15.35 -5.30
C SER A 43 -4.44 -14.61 -3.98
N THR A 44 -3.23 -14.07 -3.76
CA THR A 44 -2.86 -13.43 -2.50
C THR A 44 -2.15 -12.10 -2.72
N LEU A 45 -2.61 -11.06 -2.02
CA LEU A 45 -2.11 -9.70 -2.10
C LEU A 45 -1.70 -9.18 -0.73
N LEU A 46 -0.56 -8.51 -0.65
CA LEU A 46 -0.12 -7.74 0.50
C LEU A 46 -0.16 -6.24 0.16
N ASP A 47 -0.88 -5.44 0.95
CA ASP A 47 -0.93 -3.98 0.81
C ASP A 47 -0.16 -3.34 1.98
N VAL A 48 1.09 -2.96 1.73
CA VAL A 48 2.02 -2.43 2.75
C VAL A 48 1.84 -0.94 2.91
N GLY A 49 1.54 -0.50 4.14
CA GLY A 49 1.15 0.87 4.41
C GLY A 49 -0.21 1.20 3.80
N GLY A 50 -1.11 0.20 3.74
CA GLY A 50 -2.37 0.29 3.02
C GLY A 50 -3.43 1.17 3.69
N GLY A 51 -3.21 1.61 4.93
CA GLY A 51 -4.04 2.58 5.65
C GLY A 51 -5.54 2.25 5.60
N HIS A 52 -6.28 2.98 4.77
CA HIS A 52 -7.72 2.80 4.57
C HIS A 52 -8.12 1.52 3.81
N GLY A 53 -7.20 0.80 3.19
CA GLY A 53 -7.43 -0.48 2.50
C GLY A 53 -8.21 -0.41 1.18
N LEU A 54 -8.53 0.77 0.65
CA LEU A 54 -9.42 0.91 -0.50
C LEU A 54 -8.88 0.20 -1.76
N TYR A 55 -7.55 0.25 -1.99
CA TYR A 55 -6.95 -0.41 -3.15
C TYR A 55 -7.06 -1.93 -3.06
N ALA A 56 -6.81 -2.50 -1.87
CA ALA A 56 -6.97 -3.93 -1.63
C ALA A 56 -8.44 -4.37 -1.80
N ILE A 57 -9.38 -3.57 -1.29
CA ILE A 57 -10.83 -3.82 -1.41
C ILE A 57 -11.24 -3.85 -2.88
N GLU A 58 -10.92 -2.84 -3.66
CA GLU A 58 -11.36 -2.75 -5.05
C GLU A 58 -10.67 -3.78 -5.95
N LEU A 59 -9.40 -4.11 -5.71
CA LEU A 59 -8.74 -5.21 -6.39
C LEU A 59 -9.41 -6.56 -6.09
N CYS A 60 -9.77 -6.84 -4.83
CA CYS A 60 -10.50 -8.05 -4.48
C CYS A 60 -11.91 -8.08 -5.06
N ARG A 61 -12.55 -6.93 -5.26
CA ARG A 61 -13.84 -6.86 -5.96
C ARG A 61 -13.72 -7.16 -7.45
N ALA A 62 -12.70 -6.62 -8.10
CA ALA A 62 -12.42 -6.84 -9.50
C ALA A 62 -11.95 -8.29 -9.80
N HIS A 63 -11.30 -8.96 -8.82
CA HIS A 63 -10.72 -10.29 -8.94
C HIS A 63 -11.28 -11.21 -7.86
N PRO A 64 -12.32 -12.01 -8.16
CA PRO A 64 -13.04 -12.83 -7.17
C PRO A 64 -12.18 -13.86 -6.41
N ASP A 65 -11.11 -14.34 -7.04
CA ASP A 65 -10.20 -15.34 -6.45
C ASP A 65 -9.10 -14.71 -5.60
N LEU A 66 -9.01 -13.36 -5.57
CA LEU A 66 -7.99 -12.64 -4.83
C LEU A 66 -8.40 -12.43 -3.37
N THR A 67 -7.47 -12.71 -2.46
CA THR A 67 -7.54 -12.33 -1.04
C THR A 67 -6.45 -11.32 -0.74
N ALA A 68 -6.65 -10.43 0.23
CA ALA A 68 -5.70 -9.39 0.57
C ALA A 68 -5.44 -9.27 2.07
N THR A 69 -4.22 -8.89 2.41
CA THR A 69 -3.84 -8.45 3.75
C THR A 69 -3.39 -7.00 3.68
N VAL A 70 -4.10 -6.12 4.38
CA VAL A 70 -3.71 -4.72 4.57
C VAL A 70 -2.81 -4.64 5.80
N PHE A 71 -1.55 -4.30 5.61
CA PHE A 71 -0.56 -4.19 6.66
C PHE A 71 -0.24 -2.73 6.95
N ASP A 72 -0.46 -2.30 8.17
CA ASP A 72 -0.16 -0.93 8.62
C ASP A 72 -0.07 -0.87 10.16
N ASN A 73 0.24 0.30 10.71
CA ASN A 73 0.15 0.50 12.15
C ASN A 73 -1.30 0.35 12.65
N PRO A 74 -1.50 -0.01 13.94
CA PRO A 74 -2.83 -0.30 14.47
C PRO A 74 -3.85 0.83 14.29
N ASP A 75 -3.40 2.09 14.46
CA ASP A 75 -4.28 3.27 14.42
C ASP A 75 -4.73 3.57 12.97
N ALA A 76 -3.84 3.39 11.98
CA ALA A 76 -4.19 3.54 10.57
C ALA A 76 -5.20 2.47 10.11
N LEU A 77 -5.11 1.25 10.66
CA LEU A 77 -5.99 0.13 10.30
C LEU A 77 -7.43 0.26 10.79
N GLU A 78 -7.74 1.17 11.71
CA GLU A 78 -9.13 1.43 12.10
C GLU A 78 -9.98 1.88 10.90
N ALA A 79 -9.41 2.71 10.03
CA ALA A 79 -10.06 3.10 8.77
C ALA A 79 -10.28 1.90 7.84
N ALA A 80 -9.26 1.04 7.67
CA ALA A 80 -9.39 -0.16 6.84
C ALA A 80 -10.51 -1.09 7.33
N ARG A 81 -10.59 -1.35 8.63
CA ARG A 81 -11.65 -2.22 9.20
C ARG A 81 -13.04 -1.70 8.91
N ARG A 82 -13.26 -0.37 9.04
CA ARG A 82 -14.54 0.25 8.70
C ARG A 82 -14.89 0.08 7.21
N GLU A 83 -13.91 0.33 6.32
CA GLU A 83 -14.11 0.21 4.87
C GLU A 83 -14.34 -1.24 4.44
N ILE A 84 -13.59 -2.20 4.97
CA ILE A 84 -13.74 -3.64 4.71
C ILE A 84 -15.17 -4.09 5.07
N THR A 85 -15.64 -3.73 6.28
CA THR A 85 -17.00 -4.05 6.73
C THR A 85 -18.06 -3.35 5.87
N ALA A 86 -17.88 -2.06 5.57
CA ALA A 86 -18.82 -1.33 4.69
C ALA A 86 -18.87 -1.91 3.28
N ALA A 87 -17.76 -2.48 2.81
CA ALA A 87 -17.66 -3.14 1.51
C ALA A 87 -18.22 -4.57 1.48
N GLY A 88 -18.40 -5.21 2.66
CA GLY A 88 -18.85 -6.60 2.79
C GLY A 88 -17.85 -7.62 2.22
N VAL A 89 -16.54 -7.41 2.48
CA VAL A 89 -15.46 -8.26 1.95
C VAL A 89 -14.55 -8.84 3.04
N GLU A 90 -15.06 -8.95 4.27
CA GLU A 90 -14.32 -9.44 5.45
C GLU A 90 -13.81 -10.87 5.30
N ASP A 91 -14.43 -11.65 4.43
CA ASP A 91 -14.04 -13.01 4.07
C ASP A 91 -12.78 -13.06 3.17
N ARG A 92 -12.44 -11.95 2.51
CA ARG A 92 -11.34 -11.88 1.55
C ARG A 92 -10.29 -10.81 1.85
N VAL A 93 -10.65 -9.75 2.56
CA VAL A 93 -9.71 -8.68 2.94
C VAL A 93 -9.56 -8.65 4.45
N THR A 94 -8.32 -8.87 4.91
CA THR A 94 -7.97 -8.88 6.33
C THR A 94 -6.97 -7.77 6.66
N THR A 95 -6.79 -7.47 7.95
CA THR A 95 -5.80 -6.50 8.41
C THR A 95 -4.73 -7.19 9.26
N ALA A 96 -3.46 -6.78 9.11
CA ALA A 96 -2.35 -7.17 9.97
C ALA A 96 -1.67 -5.91 10.50
N ALA A 97 -1.59 -5.80 11.84
CA ALA A 97 -1.00 -4.64 12.49
C ALA A 97 0.51 -4.85 12.70
N GLY A 98 1.31 -3.83 12.40
CA GLY A 98 2.74 -3.84 12.63
C GLY A 98 3.47 -2.64 12.04
N ASP A 99 4.76 -2.58 12.32
CA ASP A 99 5.70 -1.65 11.70
C ASP A 99 6.39 -2.35 10.52
N TYR A 100 6.16 -1.88 9.30
CA TYR A 100 6.77 -2.45 8.11
C TYR A 100 8.31 -2.36 8.07
N TRP A 101 8.93 -1.60 8.99
CA TRP A 101 10.39 -1.54 9.13
C TRP A 101 10.98 -2.68 9.96
N THR A 102 10.23 -3.18 10.93
CA THR A 102 10.74 -4.11 11.96
C THR A 102 9.99 -5.42 12.03
N ASP A 103 8.68 -5.39 11.83
CA ASP A 103 7.83 -6.54 12.06
C ASP A 103 7.74 -7.46 10.82
N ASP A 104 7.30 -8.69 11.03
CA ASP A 104 7.13 -9.67 9.96
C ASP A 104 5.95 -9.28 9.06
N LEU A 105 6.21 -9.11 7.77
CA LEU A 105 5.19 -8.84 6.77
C LEU A 105 4.40 -10.08 6.35
N GLY A 106 4.75 -11.26 6.88
CA GLY A 106 4.27 -12.54 6.38
C GLY A 106 5.02 -13.01 5.14
N SER A 107 4.50 -14.03 4.48
CA SER A 107 5.13 -14.59 3.29
C SER A 107 4.14 -15.31 2.37
N GLY A 108 4.57 -15.59 1.14
CA GLY A 108 3.77 -16.38 0.19
C GLY A 108 2.76 -15.56 -0.59
N TYR A 109 2.92 -14.25 -0.64
CA TYR A 109 2.07 -13.39 -1.46
C TYR A 109 2.45 -13.45 -2.94
N ASP A 110 1.45 -13.37 -3.80
CA ASP A 110 1.62 -13.30 -5.27
C ASP A 110 1.87 -11.87 -5.72
N ILE A 111 1.28 -10.88 -5.01
CA ILE A 111 1.34 -9.47 -5.34
C ILE A 111 1.62 -8.67 -4.06
N ALA A 112 2.38 -7.57 -4.20
CA ALA A 112 2.49 -6.58 -3.15
C ALA A 112 2.23 -5.17 -3.70
N LEU A 113 1.41 -4.39 -2.98
CA LEU A 113 1.22 -2.97 -3.20
C LEU A 113 2.07 -2.17 -2.21
N VAL A 114 2.61 -1.06 -2.66
CA VAL A 114 3.32 -0.07 -1.82
C VAL A 114 2.89 1.33 -2.30
N PHE A 115 1.59 1.63 -2.12
CA PHE A 115 1.03 2.91 -2.53
C PHE A 115 1.16 3.96 -1.43
N ASN A 116 1.49 5.19 -1.81
CA ASN A 116 1.59 6.34 -0.90
C ASN A 116 2.56 6.16 0.30
N VAL A 117 3.51 5.22 0.21
CA VAL A 117 4.56 4.99 1.21
C VAL A 117 5.90 5.54 0.75
N VAL A 118 6.32 5.17 -0.47
CA VAL A 118 7.67 5.45 -0.97
C VAL A 118 8.03 6.94 -1.11
N HIS A 119 7.03 7.82 -1.19
CA HIS A 119 7.28 9.27 -1.30
C HIS A 119 7.71 9.91 0.02
N ALA A 120 7.48 9.24 1.13
CA ALA A 120 7.78 9.70 2.48
C ALA A 120 9.19 9.33 2.95
N HIS A 121 9.89 8.50 2.18
CA HIS A 121 11.18 7.93 2.52
C HIS A 121 12.25 8.30 1.50
N ASP A 122 13.51 8.28 1.95
CA ASP A 122 14.65 8.46 1.06
C ASP A 122 14.94 7.20 0.21
N ASP A 123 15.91 7.31 -0.70
CA ASP A 123 16.24 6.20 -1.61
C ASP A 123 16.83 4.97 -0.90
N ALA A 124 17.53 5.13 0.22
CA ALA A 124 18.10 4.01 0.98
C ALA A 124 17.02 3.28 1.78
N GLU A 125 16.14 4.04 2.41
CA GLU A 125 14.96 3.54 3.11
C GLU A 125 14.03 2.81 2.15
N ASN A 126 13.72 3.40 1.00
CA ASN A 126 12.91 2.75 -0.02
C ASN A 126 13.50 1.43 -0.50
N ARG A 127 14.83 1.36 -0.73
CA ARG A 127 15.49 0.10 -1.09
C ARG A 127 15.35 -0.96 0.00
N ARG A 128 15.49 -0.56 1.27
CA ARG A 128 15.32 -1.45 2.42
C ARG A 128 13.88 -1.97 2.49
N LEU A 129 12.88 -1.09 2.39
CA LEU A 129 11.46 -1.46 2.39
C LEU A 129 11.14 -2.44 1.26
N LEU A 130 11.54 -2.10 0.03
CA LEU A 130 11.28 -2.95 -1.13
C LEU A 130 11.98 -4.31 -1.05
N SER A 131 13.14 -4.40 -0.38
CA SER A 131 13.79 -5.69 -0.11
C SER A 131 12.95 -6.56 0.83
N ARG A 132 12.43 -5.98 1.92
CA ARG A 132 11.53 -6.68 2.86
C ARG A 132 10.25 -7.15 2.18
N VAL A 133 9.63 -6.28 1.40
CA VAL A 133 8.41 -6.62 0.63
C VAL A 133 8.69 -7.75 -0.35
N LYS A 134 9.84 -7.73 -1.03
CA LYS A 134 10.24 -8.81 -1.93
C LYS A 134 10.41 -10.16 -1.19
N GLU A 135 10.90 -10.15 0.04
CA GLU A 135 11.03 -11.36 0.86
C GLU A 135 9.66 -11.95 1.24
N ALA A 136 8.62 -11.13 1.34
CA ALA A 136 7.24 -11.56 1.58
C ALA A 136 6.57 -12.18 0.35
N LEU A 137 7.07 -11.91 -0.87
CA LEU A 137 6.55 -12.50 -2.10
C LEU A 137 6.99 -13.95 -2.27
N ARG A 138 6.19 -14.73 -2.99
CA ARG A 138 6.55 -16.12 -3.36
C ARG A 138 7.85 -16.15 -4.17
N PRO A 139 8.73 -17.13 -3.92
CA PRO A 139 9.87 -17.38 -4.78
C PRO A 139 9.41 -17.66 -6.21
N GLY A 140 9.94 -16.91 -7.18
CA GLY A 140 9.57 -17.06 -8.59
C GLY A 140 8.32 -16.30 -9.02
N ALA A 141 7.71 -15.47 -8.15
CA ALA A 141 6.73 -14.49 -8.58
C ALA A 141 7.35 -13.64 -9.68
N GLU A 142 6.79 -13.68 -10.89
CA GLU A 142 7.31 -12.92 -12.02
C GLU A 142 7.17 -11.41 -11.74
N SER A 143 8.19 -10.64 -12.10
CA SER A 143 8.09 -9.18 -12.09
C SER A 143 7.02 -8.74 -13.11
N PRO A 144 5.95 -8.04 -12.72
CA PRO A 144 5.88 -6.97 -11.72
C PRO A 144 4.95 -7.26 -10.53
N SER A 145 5.30 -8.21 -9.68
CA SER A 145 4.52 -8.52 -8.47
C SER A 145 4.56 -7.41 -7.41
N LEU A 146 5.45 -6.43 -7.59
CA LEU A 146 5.55 -5.24 -6.76
C LEU A 146 5.01 -4.03 -7.51
N ILE A 147 3.89 -3.49 -7.07
CA ILE A 147 3.26 -2.33 -7.69
C ILE A 147 3.41 -1.13 -6.78
N SER A 148 4.17 -0.14 -7.25
CA SER A 148 4.32 1.16 -6.62
C SER A 148 3.73 2.24 -7.53
N TRP A 149 3.10 3.25 -6.94
CA TRP A 149 2.50 4.35 -7.71
C TRP A 149 3.49 5.06 -8.67
N ARG A 150 4.81 5.03 -8.38
CA ARG A 150 5.84 5.54 -9.28
C ARG A 150 5.93 4.79 -10.62
N ALA A 151 5.40 3.59 -10.69
CA ALA A 151 5.41 2.77 -11.91
C ALA A 151 4.25 3.10 -12.87
N LEU A 152 3.27 3.91 -12.45
CA LEU A 152 2.13 4.25 -13.29
C LEU A 152 2.53 5.30 -14.35
N PRO A 153 2.24 5.07 -15.65
CA PRO A 153 2.51 6.03 -16.72
C PRO A 153 1.75 7.32 -16.48
N GLY A 154 2.45 8.45 -16.42
CA GLY A 154 1.87 9.79 -16.27
C GLY A 154 2.24 10.51 -14.98
N CYS A 155 2.78 9.84 -13.98
CA CYS A 155 3.31 10.48 -12.79
C CYS A 155 4.73 10.98 -13.04
N ARG A 156 4.86 12.25 -13.50
CA ARG A 156 6.17 12.90 -13.63
C ARG A 156 6.67 13.27 -12.24
N SER A 157 7.77 12.65 -11.81
CA SER A 157 8.54 13.13 -10.68
C SER A 157 8.93 14.59 -10.94
N ALA A 158 8.55 15.49 -10.06
CA ALA A 158 9.12 16.84 -10.02
C ALA A 158 10.56 16.72 -9.49
N ASN A 159 11.46 16.17 -10.29
CA ASN A 159 12.89 16.18 -10.02
C ASN A 159 13.38 17.59 -10.34
N ARG A 160 13.40 18.46 -9.34
CA ARG A 160 14.20 19.70 -9.43
C ARG A 160 15.66 19.29 -9.30
N SER A 161 16.30 19.05 -10.41
CA SER A 161 17.73 19.10 -10.49
C SER A 161 18.16 20.52 -10.09
N SER A 162 18.75 20.67 -8.91
CA SER A 162 19.55 21.83 -8.59
C SER A 162 20.85 21.74 -9.40
N ASP A 163 20.78 22.22 -10.63
CA ASP A 163 21.97 22.46 -11.43
C ASP A 163 22.56 23.79 -10.93
N SER A 164 23.47 23.67 -9.94
CA SER A 164 24.34 24.76 -9.54
C SER A 164 25.58 24.73 -10.42
N ARG A 165 25.50 25.39 -11.59
CA ARG A 165 26.69 25.89 -12.29
C ARG A 165 26.80 27.36 -12.04
N GLY A 166 27.91 27.78 -11.45
CA GLY A 166 28.39 29.15 -11.27
C GLY A 166 29.68 29.12 -10.49
#